data_9e70a6d3d37ad84907dec34cae3d29c5
#
_entry.id   9e70a6d3d37ad84907dec34cae3d29c5
#
_cell.length_a   1.000
_cell.length_b   1.000
_cell.length_c   1.000
_cell.angle_alpha   90.00
_cell.angle_beta   90.00
_cell.angle_gamma   90.00
#
_symmetry.space_group_name_H-M   'P 1'
#
loop_
_entity.id
_entity.type
_entity.pdbx_description
1 polymer ?
#
loop_
_entity_poly.entity_id
_entity_poly.type
_entity_poly.pdbx_seq_one_letter_code
_entity_poly.pdbx_strand_id
1 'polypeptide(L)'
;MAIADNCKDLLEVDLTKCSISSQSISLFWKKGINTREVRIGQCALIDDSAFPQSTNNQSLSNYHYSITNQPTIKHFEVLRYIDLTSCTLITDEAIKRIITHAPKVRNLVLAKCSNLTDVAVKHISKLGKALHSLHLGHVANITDESIIVLARMCTRIRYIDLACCPNLTDSSIIEISRNMPKLKRIGLVRVNNISDISIISLCDRYNQLERIHLSYCEKITVDAIHVLVSRLQKLTHLSLSGIPDFRRPELQKFCRPPPKEFSDHQRQVFCVFSGKGIHDLRNFMVEEYERKKRSIFFEDYSPTSINNGNDHDYLFNSSNNNANDLLQRISSSPSRSINDSSFGNLLDENDVRRGRHNRLLGALGLSSTSSPTNINSNSDDQLNRRNINTYYNR
;
A
#
# COMPACT_ATOMS: atom_id res chain seq x y z
N MET A 1 18.28 24.24 -15.72
CA MET A 1 19.34 25.06 -15.17
C MET A 1 18.80 26.39 -14.62
N ALA A 2 18.13 27.22 -15.41
CA ALA A 2 17.67 28.54 -14.98
C ALA A 2 16.86 28.57 -13.67
N ILE A 3 16.00 27.57 -13.43
CA ILE A 3 15.17 27.51 -12.20
C ILE A 3 16.06 27.39 -10.95
N ALA A 4 16.99 26.45 -10.92
CA ALA A 4 17.85 26.23 -9.76
C ALA A 4 18.83 27.36 -9.49
N ASP A 5 19.16 28.13 -10.51
CA ASP A 5 20.08 29.29 -10.41
C ASP A 5 19.38 30.56 -9.92
N ASN A 6 18.12 30.74 -10.34
CA ASN A 6 17.40 32.00 -10.12
C ASN A 6 16.33 31.94 -9.03
N CYS A 7 15.90 30.73 -8.64
CA CYS A 7 14.82 30.53 -7.66
C CYS A 7 15.37 29.92 -6.36
N LYS A 8 16.07 30.72 -5.55
CA LYS A 8 16.71 30.23 -4.30
C LYS A 8 15.74 29.86 -3.20
N ASP A 9 14.53 30.41 -3.20
CA ASP A 9 13.48 30.19 -2.20
C ASP A 9 12.38 29.22 -2.67
N LEU A 10 12.71 28.38 -3.65
CA LEU A 10 11.78 27.44 -4.24
C LEU A 10 11.43 26.34 -3.23
N LEU A 11 10.17 26.32 -2.79
CA LEU A 11 9.66 25.35 -1.81
C LEU A 11 9.09 24.10 -2.47
N GLU A 12 8.46 24.24 -3.64
CA GLU A 12 7.81 23.16 -4.36
C GLU A 12 8.18 23.19 -5.84
N VAL A 13 8.46 22.02 -6.39
CA VAL A 13 8.80 21.82 -7.80
C VAL A 13 7.97 20.68 -8.36
N ASP A 14 7.22 20.97 -9.40
CA ASP A 14 6.50 19.95 -10.16
C ASP A 14 6.98 19.96 -11.63
N LEU A 15 7.71 18.91 -11.98
CA LEU A 15 8.23 18.65 -13.31
C LEU A 15 7.65 17.36 -13.88
N THR A 16 6.50 16.93 -13.37
CA THR A 16 5.82 15.70 -13.80
C THR A 16 5.58 15.72 -15.31
N LYS A 17 5.92 14.62 -15.98
CA LYS A 17 5.82 14.43 -17.44
C LYS A 17 6.75 15.34 -18.27
N CYS A 18 7.75 15.94 -17.66
CA CYS A 18 8.73 16.73 -18.40
C CYS A 18 9.85 15.85 -18.97
N SER A 19 10.36 16.20 -20.16
CA SER A 19 11.52 15.54 -20.77
C SER A 19 12.82 16.10 -20.19
N ILE A 20 13.02 15.89 -18.89
CA ILE A 20 14.22 16.34 -18.16
C ILE A 20 15.24 15.21 -18.03
N SER A 21 16.52 15.54 -18.11
CA SER A 21 17.59 14.57 -17.92
C SER A 21 17.98 14.43 -16.44
N SER A 22 18.56 13.28 -16.09
CA SER A 22 19.15 13.02 -14.77
C SER A 22 20.17 14.08 -14.39
N GLN A 23 20.96 14.58 -15.35
CA GLN A 23 21.94 15.64 -15.12
C GLN A 23 21.28 16.95 -14.66
N SER A 24 20.12 17.32 -15.23
CA SER A 24 19.38 18.52 -14.81
C SER A 24 18.88 18.40 -13.37
N ILE A 25 18.38 17.22 -12.99
CA ILE A 25 17.93 16.96 -11.62
C ILE A 25 19.12 16.88 -10.66
N SER A 26 20.25 16.30 -11.06
CA SER A 26 21.48 16.29 -10.24
C SER A 26 21.95 17.71 -9.91
N LEU A 27 21.88 18.64 -10.87
CA LEU A 27 22.18 20.05 -10.64
C LEU A 27 21.18 20.73 -9.71
N PHE A 28 19.89 20.37 -9.83
CA PHE A 28 18.85 20.85 -8.92
C PHE A 28 19.14 20.45 -7.46
N TRP A 29 19.51 19.19 -7.21
CA TRP A 29 19.88 18.74 -5.87
C TRP A 29 21.10 19.47 -5.29
N LYS A 30 22.01 19.91 -6.11
CA LYS A 30 23.17 20.69 -5.66
C LYS A 30 22.82 22.09 -5.15
N LYS A 31 21.72 22.67 -5.62
CA LYS A 31 21.33 24.07 -5.38
C LYS A 31 20.03 24.21 -4.58
N GLY A 32 19.07 23.29 -4.73
CA GLY A 32 17.72 23.38 -4.20
C GLY A 32 17.54 22.92 -2.75
N ILE A 33 18.36 23.39 -1.83
CA ILE A 33 18.43 22.91 -0.44
C ILE A 33 17.15 23.18 0.37
N ASN A 34 16.39 24.22 0.03
CA ASN A 34 15.19 24.65 0.75
C ASN A 34 13.90 24.02 0.24
N THR A 35 13.98 23.17 -0.80
CA THR A 35 12.78 22.57 -1.42
C THR A 35 12.14 21.55 -0.49
N ARG A 36 10.82 21.67 -0.29
CA ARG A 36 10.00 20.78 0.54
C ARG A 36 9.35 19.65 -0.25
N GLU A 37 8.97 19.92 -1.49
CA GLU A 37 8.27 18.98 -2.35
C GLU A 37 8.88 18.93 -3.74
N VAL A 38 9.18 17.74 -4.21
CA VAL A 38 9.72 17.47 -5.54
C VAL A 38 8.86 16.42 -6.23
N ARG A 39 8.27 16.79 -7.36
CA ARG A 39 7.51 15.89 -8.24
C ARG A 39 8.22 15.82 -9.59
N ILE A 40 8.74 14.67 -9.91
CA ILE A 40 9.38 14.33 -11.19
C ILE A 40 8.83 13.03 -11.75
N GLY A 41 7.58 12.74 -11.42
CA GLY A 41 6.89 11.55 -11.91
C GLY A 41 6.72 11.54 -13.43
N GLN A 42 6.75 10.35 -14.02
CA GLN A 42 6.62 10.14 -15.48
C GLN A 42 7.71 10.85 -16.32
N CYS A 43 8.89 11.03 -15.74
CA CYS A 43 10.08 11.55 -16.43
C CYS A 43 10.93 10.35 -16.85
N ALA A 44 10.80 9.91 -18.11
CA ALA A 44 11.37 8.66 -18.62
C ALA A 44 12.90 8.61 -18.65
N LEU A 45 13.57 9.76 -18.59
CA LEU A 45 15.04 9.87 -18.66
C LEU A 45 15.71 9.91 -17.27
N ILE A 46 14.95 9.80 -16.20
CA ILE A 46 15.49 9.87 -14.83
C ILE A 46 15.97 8.48 -14.40
N ASP A 47 17.25 8.38 -14.14
CA ASP A 47 17.96 7.23 -13.60
C ASP A 47 18.65 7.55 -12.26
N ASP A 48 19.46 6.64 -11.73
CA ASP A 48 20.14 6.78 -10.46
C ASP A 48 21.14 7.95 -10.42
N SER A 49 21.67 8.38 -11.56
CA SER A 49 22.60 9.52 -11.63
C SER A 49 21.94 10.87 -11.33
N ALA A 50 20.62 10.93 -11.35
CA ALA A 50 19.85 12.10 -10.96
C ALA A 50 20.05 12.46 -9.47
N PHE A 51 20.45 11.50 -8.63
CA PHE A 51 20.51 11.66 -7.18
C PHE A 51 21.94 11.75 -6.66
N PRO A 52 22.21 12.52 -5.58
CA PRO A 52 23.54 12.70 -5.05
C PRO A 52 24.22 11.38 -4.68
N GLN A 53 25.48 11.20 -5.03
CA GLN A 53 26.24 10.02 -4.64
C GLN A 53 26.62 10.06 -3.15
N SER A 54 26.56 8.91 -2.50
CA SER A 54 27.15 8.75 -1.16
C SER A 54 28.67 8.78 -1.30
N THR A 55 29.35 9.68 -0.61
CA THR A 55 30.79 9.91 -0.73
C THR A 55 31.66 8.78 -0.17
N ASN A 56 31.10 7.64 0.21
CA ASN A 56 31.84 6.53 0.82
C ASN A 56 32.59 5.61 -0.16
N ASN A 57 32.62 5.93 -1.47
CA ASN A 57 33.35 5.14 -2.47
C ASN A 57 34.50 5.93 -3.11
N GLN A 58 35.26 6.69 -2.33
CA GLN A 58 36.62 6.98 -2.76
C GLN A 58 37.51 5.80 -2.37
N SER A 59 37.87 5.01 -3.40
CA SER A 59 38.90 3.97 -3.36
C SER A 59 40.08 4.48 -2.55
N LEU A 60 40.51 3.64 -1.59
CA LEU A 60 41.78 3.75 -0.90
C LEU A 60 42.94 3.68 -1.93
N SER A 61 43.26 4.78 -2.55
CA SER A 61 44.50 4.95 -3.27
C SER A 61 45.06 6.35 -2.99
N ASN A 62 46.18 6.31 -2.28
CA ASN A 62 47.14 7.40 -2.03
C ASN A 62 46.96 8.25 -0.75
N TYR A 63 47.81 7.89 0.18
CA TYR A 63 48.26 8.64 1.33
C TYR A 63 48.52 10.12 1.04
N HIS A 64 47.77 11.03 1.67
CA HIS A 64 48.37 12.22 2.27
C HIS A 64 47.44 12.77 3.36
N TYR A 65 47.98 13.01 4.51
CA TYR A 65 47.37 13.64 5.68
C TYR A 65 46.82 15.02 5.33
N SER A 66 45.51 15.20 5.50
CA SER A 66 44.93 16.53 5.70
C SER A 66 43.70 16.38 6.61
N ILE A 67 43.86 16.81 7.84
CA ILE A 67 42.97 16.63 9.02
C ILE A 67 41.79 17.64 9.00
N THR A 68 41.24 18.12 7.92
CA THR A 68 40.18 19.14 8.02
C THR A 68 39.06 19.16 6.98
N ASN A 69 38.92 18.15 6.11
CA ASN A 69 37.81 18.18 5.15
C ASN A 69 37.19 16.79 4.95
N GLN A 70 36.44 16.30 5.95
CA GLN A 70 35.41 15.32 5.64
C GLN A 70 34.37 16.03 4.78
N PRO A 71 34.01 15.50 3.58
CA PRO A 71 32.94 16.08 2.80
C PRO A 71 31.64 15.92 3.59
N THR A 72 31.16 17.03 4.13
CA THR A 72 29.88 17.06 4.84
C THR A 72 28.78 16.62 3.88
N ILE A 73 28.15 15.48 4.16
CA ILE A 73 27.00 15.01 3.39
C ILE A 73 25.94 16.09 3.46
N LYS A 74 25.60 16.66 2.31
CA LYS A 74 24.62 17.72 2.23
C LYS A 74 23.23 17.11 2.38
N HIS A 75 22.57 17.38 3.51
CA HIS A 75 21.23 16.88 3.79
C HIS A 75 20.15 17.88 3.37
N PHE A 76 19.08 17.36 2.76
CA PHE A 76 17.87 18.11 2.46
C PHE A 76 16.94 18.11 3.67
N GLU A 77 17.28 18.93 4.66
CA GLU A 77 16.64 18.98 5.97
C GLU A 77 15.16 19.35 5.93
N VAL A 78 14.72 20.04 4.88
CA VAL A 78 13.34 20.52 4.72
C VAL A 78 12.51 19.66 3.77
N LEU A 79 13.13 18.75 3.00
CA LEU A 79 12.43 17.90 2.03
C LEU A 79 11.49 16.92 2.73
N ARG A 80 10.22 16.88 2.29
CA ARG A 80 9.15 16.10 2.88
C ARG A 80 8.41 15.21 1.91
N TYR A 81 8.35 15.59 0.66
CA TYR A 81 7.59 14.91 -0.37
C TYR A 81 8.43 14.69 -1.61
N ILE A 82 8.47 13.43 -2.09
CA ILE A 82 9.12 13.06 -3.35
C ILE A 82 8.15 12.18 -4.13
N ASP A 83 7.91 12.53 -5.39
CA ASP A 83 7.16 11.74 -6.34
C ASP A 83 8.04 11.37 -7.54
N LEU A 84 8.25 10.06 -7.69
CA LEU A 84 9.01 9.41 -8.76
C LEU A 84 8.11 8.44 -9.55
N THR A 85 6.80 8.60 -9.50
CA THR A 85 5.85 7.71 -10.19
C THR A 85 6.29 7.45 -11.62
N SER A 86 6.36 6.19 -12.02
CA SER A 86 6.73 5.75 -13.39
C SER A 86 8.12 6.23 -13.86
N CYS A 87 9.06 6.50 -12.96
CA CYS A 87 10.47 6.65 -13.31
C CYS A 87 11.09 5.24 -13.40
N THR A 88 10.98 4.62 -14.56
CA THR A 88 11.29 3.18 -14.74
C THR A 88 12.78 2.86 -14.79
N LEU A 89 13.65 3.85 -14.95
CA LEU A 89 15.11 3.64 -14.99
C LEU A 89 15.78 3.70 -13.61
N ILE A 90 15.07 4.19 -12.57
CA ILE A 90 15.64 4.20 -11.21
C ILE A 90 15.70 2.80 -10.64
N THR A 91 16.76 2.54 -9.85
CA THR A 91 16.97 1.29 -9.14
C THR A 91 17.00 1.51 -7.62
N ASP A 92 17.27 0.44 -6.87
CA ASP A 92 17.45 0.49 -5.42
C ASP A 92 18.54 1.48 -4.99
N GLU A 93 19.53 1.73 -5.85
CA GLU A 93 20.61 2.68 -5.56
C GLU A 93 20.09 4.13 -5.54
N ALA A 94 19.14 4.51 -6.41
CA ALA A 94 18.49 5.82 -6.33
C ALA A 94 17.81 6.02 -4.98
N ILE A 95 17.07 4.99 -4.52
CA ILE A 95 16.38 5.04 -3.22
C ILE A 95 17.36 5.16 -2.07
N LYS A 96 18.44 4.37 -2.07
CA LYS A 96 19.51 4.48 -1.08
C LYS A 96 20.08 5.91 -1.02
N ARG A 97 20.39 6.52 -2.16
CA ARG A 97 20.89 7.90 -2.25
C ARG A 97 19.90 8.93 -1.72
N ILE A 98 18.63 8.83 -2.11
CA ILE A 98 17.55 9.70 -1.63
C ILE A 98 17.44 9.62 -0.10
N ILE A 99 17.35 8.42 0.47
CA ILE A 99 17.16 8.25 1.91
C ILE A 99 18.38 8.74 2.70
N THR A 100 19.58 8.52 2.17
CA THR A 100 20.82 9.03 2.81
C THR A 100 20.85 10.55 2.88
N HIS A 101 20.40 11.24 1.83
CA HIS A 101 20.47 12.71 1.76
C HIS A 101 19.22 13.41 2.27
N ALA A 102 18.06 12.73 2.32
CA ALA A 102 16.79 13.29 2.73
C ALA A 102 16.12 12.46 3.85
N PRO A 103 16.73 12.35 5.05
CA PRO A 103 16.25 11.48 6.12
C PRO A 103 14.94 11.95 6.75
N LYS A 104 14.44 13.12 6.38
CA LYS A 104 13.19 13.69 6.89
C LYS A 104 12.02 13.60 5.90
N VAL A 105 12.17 12.82 4.83
CA VAL A 105 11.08 12.53 3.90
C VAL A 105 9.94 11.83 4.63
N ARG A 106 8.73 12.24 4.30
CA ARG A 106 7.48 11.80 4.92
C ARG A 106 6.56 11.09 3.96
N ASN A 107 6.58 11.53 2.72
CA ASN A 107 5.77 10.99 1.66
C ASN A 107 6.68 10.61 0.50
N LEU A 108 6.63 9.35 0.14
CA LEU A 108 7.42 8.80 -0.93
C LEU A 108 6.49 8.06 -1.91
N VAL A 109 6.48 8.51 -3.16
CA VAL A 109 5.65 7.93 -4.20
C VAL A 109 6.57 7.30 -5.25
N LEU A 110 6.50 5.98 -5.35
CA LEU A 110 7.34 5.13 -6.20
C LEU A 110 6.49 4.19 -7.08
N ALA A 111 5.22 4.53 -7.26
CA ALA A 111 4.32 3.71 -8.06
C ALA A 111 4.87 3.50 -9.48
N LYS A 112 4.82 2.26 -9.96
CA LYS A 112 5.32 1.87 -11.30
C LYS A 112 6.84 2.04 -11.53
N CYS A 113 7.64 2.11 -10.49
CA CYS A 113 9.10 2.04 -10.58
C CYS A 113 9.51 0.56 -10.61
N SER A 114 9.46 -0.06 -11.78
CA SER A 114 9.51 -1.53 -11.97
C SER A 114 10.84 -2.17 -11.58
N ASN A 115 11.94 -1.41 -11.54
CA ASN A 115 13.27 -1.93 -11.20
C ASN A 115 13.57 -1.93 -9.70
N LEU A 116 12.63 -1.48 -8.86
CA LEU A 116 12.79 -1.51 -7.42
C LEU A 116 12.51 -2.91 -6.87
N THR A 117 13.28 -3.29 -5.85
CA THR A 117 13.21 -4.59 -5.17
C THR A 117 13.05 -4.43 -3.67
N ASP A 118 13.12 -5.54 -2.93
CA ASP A 118 13.17 -5.56 -1.47
C ASP A 118 14.29 -4.69 -0.89
N VAL A 119 15.40 -4.53 -1.63
CA VAL A 119 16.51 -3.69 -1.21
C VAL A 119 16.10 -2.22 -1.10
N ALA A 120 15.34 -1.69 -2.07
CA ALA A 120 14.77 -0.35 -1.98
C ALA A 120 13.90 -0.18 -0.74
N VAL A 121 13.01 -1.15 -0.47
CA VAL A 121 12.08 -1.09 0.68
C VAL A 121 12.85 -1.15 2.00
N LYS A 122 13.90 -1.97 2.09
CA LYS A 122 14.83 -2.00 3.24
C LYS A 122 15.54 -0.66 3.44
N HIS A 123 15.93 0.05 2.37
CA HIS A 123 16.44 1.42 2.50
C HIS A 123 15.37 2.40 2.97
N ILE A 124 14.14 2.33 2.44
CA ILE A 124 13.02 3.17 2.86
C ILE A 124 12.72 2.98 4.36
N SER A 125 12.86 1.76 4.87
CA SER A 125 12.61 1.45 6.28
C SER A 125 13.49 2.26 7.24
N LYS A 126 14.66 2.73 6.81
CA LYS A 126 15.54 3.62 7.59
C LYS A 126 14.93 4.98 7.91
N LEU A 127 13.91 5.42 7.16
CA LEU A 127 13.12 6.61 7.51
C LEU A 127 12.36 6.45 8.83
N GLY A 128 12.08 5.22 9.25
CA GLY A 128 11.47 4.89 10.52
C GLY A 128 10.20 5.68 10.77
N LYS A 129 10.12 6.29 11.95
CA LYS A 129 8.98 7.10 12.37
C LYS A 129 8.80 8.41 11.56
N ALA A 130 9.69 8.74 10.64
CA ALA A 130 9.54 9.88 9.75
C ALA A 130 8.49 9.60 8.68
N LEU A 131 8.44 8.39 8.15
CA LEU A 131 7.58 8.03 7.03
C LEU A 131 6.10 7.98 7.44
N HIS A 132 5.25 8.61 6.62
CA HIS A 132 3.81 8.68 6.86
C HIS A 132 2.97 8.19 5.70
N SER A 133 3.50 8.29 4.48
CA SER A 133 2.84 7.84 3.27
C SER A 133 3.84 7.18 2.34
N LEU A 134 3.52 5.97 1.87
CA LEU A 134 4.33 5.22 0.94
C LEU A 134 3.46 4.61 -0.15
N HIS A 135 3.83 4.85 -1.41
CA HIS A 135 3.19 4.28 -2.57
C HIS A 135 4.17 3.38 -3.32
N LEU A 136 3.90 2.10 -3.33
CA LEU A 136 4.67 1.06 -4.03
C LEU A 136 3.81 0.31 -5.06
N GLY A 137 2.66 0.88 -5.44
CA GLY A 137 1.78 0.24 -6.42
C GLY A 137 2.51 -0.11 -7.72
N HIS A 138 2.34 -1.33 -8.22
CA HIS A 138 3.04 -1.88 -9.40
C HIS A 138 4.57 -2.01 -9.25
N VAL A 139 5.10 -2.12 -8.05
CA VAL A 139 6.49 -2.54 -7.79
C VAL A 139 6.48 -4.06 -7.60
N ALA A 140 6.55 -4.81 -8.70
CA ALA A 140 6.27 -6.24 -8.72
C ALA A 140 7.33 -7.10 -8.01
N ASN A 141 8.56 -6.59 -7.85
CA ASN A 141 9.69 -7.34 -7.32
C ASN A 141 9.85 -7.26 -5.78
N ILE A 142 8.86 -6.71 -5.07
CA ILE A 142 8.86 -6.69 -3.60
C ILE A 142 8.14 -7.91 -3.04
N THR A 143 8.62 -8.40 -1.89
CA THR A 143 8.09 -9.57 -1.20
C THR A 143 7.68 -9.25 0.23
N ASP A 144 7.10 -10.22 0.92
CA ASP A 144 6.73 -10.11 2.34
C ASP A 144 7.94 -9.73 3.22
N GLU A 145 9.14 -10.22 2.89
CA GLU A 145 10.36 -9.97 3.68
C GLU A 145 10.58 -8.48 3.91
N SER A 146 10.57 -7.70 2.85
CA SER A 146 10.81 -6.26 2.94
C SER A 146 9.67 -5.50 3.59
N ILE A 147 8.41 -5.90 3.35
CA ILE A 147 7.24 -5.26 3.95
C ILE A 147 7.17 -5.53 5.46
N ILE A 148 7.58 -6.71 5.91
CA ILE A 148 7.70 -7.05 7.34
C ILE A 148 8.71 -6.11 8.02
N VAL A 149 9.89 -5.91 7.43
CA VAL A 149 10.89 -4.97 7.95
C VAL A 149 10.34 -3.55 7.98
N LEU A 150 9.72 -3.11 6.89
CA LEU A 150 9.09 -1.79 6.78
C LEU A 150 8.04 -1.58 7.88
N ALA A 151 7.17 -2.57 8.11
CA ALA A 151 6.11 -2.48 9.10
C ALA A 151 6.66 -2.28 10.52
N ARG A 152 7.70 -3.03 10.87
CA ARG A 152 8.36 -2.95 12.19
C ARG A 152 9.07 -1.61 12.42
N MET A 153 9.68 -1.05 11.39
CA MET A 153 10.44 0.19 11.49
C MET A 153 9.58 1.44 11.34
N CYS A 154 8.62 1.45 10.41
CA CYS A 154 7.86 2.63 10.02
C CYS A 154 6.47 2.69 10.68
N THR A 155 6.42 2.63 12.00
CA THR A 155 5.18 2.52 12.81
C THR A 155 4.23 3.73 12.73
N ARG A 156 4.59 4.81 12.02
CA ARG A 156 3.77 6.01 11.87
C ARG A 156 3.13 6.16 10.50
N ILE A 157 3.24 5.17 9.65
CA ILE A 157 2.58 5.17 8.35
C ILE A 157 1.06 5.30 8.56
N ARG A 158 0.46 6.21 7.79
CA ARG A 158 -0.98 6.49 7.73
C ARG A 158 -1.60 6.02 6.42
N TYR A 159 -0.79 5.99 5.38
CA TYR A 159 -1.19 5.53 4.07
C TYR A 159 -0.12 4.64 3.47
N ILE A 160 -0.52 3.45 3.02
CA ILE A 160 0.33 2.54 2.24
C ILE A 160 -0.44 2.02 1.04
N ASP A 161 0.20 2.05 -0.12
CA ASP A 161 -0.33 1.46 -1.36
C ASP A 161 0.62 0.38 -1.88
N LEU A 162 0.09 -0.83 -1.95
CA LEU A 162 0.77 -2.05 -2.39
C LEU A 162 0.02 -2.70 -3.57
N ALA A 163 -0.78 -1.92 -4.29
CA ALA A 163 -1.57 -2.41 -5.41
C ALA A 163 -0.68 -3.07 -6.48
N CYS A 164 -1.13 -4.20 -7.04
CA CYS A 164 -0.41 -4.93 -8.09
C CYS A 164 1.02 -5.37 -7.67
N CYS A 165 1.21 -5.75 -6.40
CA CYS A 165 2.42 -6.38 -5.90
C CYS A 165 2.15 -7.89 -5.69
N PRO A 166 2.41 -8.74 -6.70
CA PRO A 166 1.91 -10.12 -6.74
C PRO A 166 2.57 -11.06 -5.73
N ASN A 167 3.77 -10.72 -5.25
CA ASN A 167 4.53 -11.57 -4.32
C ASN A 167 4.18 -11.33 -2.84
N LEU A 168 3.22 -10.44 -2.56
CA LEU A 168 2.75 -10.20 -1.20
C LEU A 168 1.64 -11.18 -0.83
N THR A 169 1.69 -11.65 0.43
CA THR A 169 0.74 -12.59 0.99
C THR A 169 0.11 -12.04 2.28
N ASP A 170 -0.69 -12.86 2.95
CA ASP A 170 -1.24 -12.54 4.27
C ASP A 170 -0.17 -12.16 5.30
N SER A 171 1.05 -12.69 5.18
CA SER A 171 2.16 -12.39 6.09
C SER A 171 2.49 -10.91 6.16
N SER A 172 2.55 -10.22 5.02
CA SER A 172 2.73 -8.75 4.96
C SER A 172 1.64 -8.00 5.70
N ILE A 173 0.38 -8.38 5.46
CA ILE A 173 -0.78 -7.66 5.99
C ILE A 173 -0.91 -7.86 7.50
N ILE A 174 -0.61 -9.07 7.98
CA ILE A 174 -0.57 -9.38 9.41
C ILE A 174 0.48 -8.50 10.11
N GLU A 175 1.69 -8.38 9.55
CA GLU A 175 2.74 -7.54 10.14
C GLU A 175 2.40 -6.03 10.07
N ILE A 176 1.81 -5.57 8.96
CA ILE A 176 1.27 -4.22 8.86
C ILE A 176 0.24 -3.98 9.98
N SER A 177 -0.70 -4.93 10.17
CA SER A 177 -1.74 -4.81 11.18
C SER A 177 -1.17 -4.74 12.60
N ARG A 178 -0.10 -5.48 12.87
CA ARG A 178 0.55 -5.52 14.18
C ARG A 178 1.34 -4.25 14.52
N ASN A 179 1.98 -3.65 13.53
CA ASN A 179 3.03 -2.65 13.77
C ASN A 179 2.69 -1.22 13.31
N MET A 180 1.62 -1.01 12.52
CA MET A 180 1.25 0.33 12.01
C MET A 180 -0.04 0.90 12.62
N PRO A 181 -0.10 1.19 13.93
CA PRO A 181 -1.35 1.57 14.64
C PRO A 181 -1.96 2.90 14.18
N LYS A 182 -1.29 3.65 13.31
CA LYS A 182 -1.76 4.92 12.76
C LYS A 182 -2.32 4.81 11.35
N LEU A 183 -2.38 3.58 10.79
CA LEU A 183 -2.83 3.35 9.43
C LEU A 183 -4.29 3.76 9.25
N LYS A 184 -4.55 4.58 8.25
CA LYS A 184 -5.87 5.08 7.87
C LYS A 184 -6.33 4.58 6.50
N ARG A 185 -5.37 4.32 5.60
CA ARG A 185 -5.66 3.90 4.23
C ARG A 185 -4.69 2.83 3.79
N ILE A 186 -5.23 1.77 3.19
CA ILE A 186 -4.46 0.70 2.61
C ILE A 186 -4.99 0.36 1.21
N GLY A 187 -4.07 0.31 0.24
CA GLY A 187 -4.33 -0.12 -1.13
C GLY A 187 -3.76 -1.51 -1.37
N LEU A 188 -4.62 -2.46 -1.71
CA LEU A 188 -4.27 -3.87 -1.94
C LEU A 188 -4.88 -4.40 -3.25
N VAL A 189 -5.22 -3.51 -4.18
CA VAL A 189 -5.84 -3.89 -5.45
C VAL A 189 -4.97 -4.89 -6.20
N ARG A 190 -5.54 -6.03 -6.62
CA ARG A 190 -4.82 -7.11 -7.33
C ARG A 190 -3.63 -7.69 -6.57
N VAL A 191 -3.69 -7.72 -5.25
CA VAL A 191 -2.78 -8.53 -4.43
C VAL A 191 -3.43 -9.90 -4.24
N ASN A 192 -3.24 -10.79 -5.22
CA ASN A 192 -4.05 -12.00 -5.37
C ASN A 192 -3.73 -13.11 -4.33
N ASN A 193 -2.67 -12.96 -3.57
CA ASN A 193 -2.25 -13.93 -2.56
C ASN A 193 -2.67 -13.57 -1.12
N ILE A 194 -3.49 -12.52 -0.95
CA ILE A 194 -4.15 -12.25 0.33
C ILE A 194 -5.51 -12.94 0.39
N SER A 195 -5.89 -13.33 1.61
CA SER A 195 -7.15 -14.02 1.91
C SER A 195 -7.92 -13.32 3.03
N ASP A 196 -8.97 -13.97 3.51
CA ASP A 196 -9.75 -13.53 4.67
C ASP A 196 -8.91 -13.33 5.92
N ILE A 197 -7.79 -14.07 6.05
CA ILE A 197 -6.84 -13.91 7.16
C ILE A 197 -6.30 -12.48 7.23
N SER A 198 -5.94 -11.90 6.09
CA SER A 198 -5.54 -10.48 5.99
C SER A 198 -6.62 -9.55 6.51
N ILE A 199 -7.87 -9.77 6.08
CA ILE A 199 -9.01 -8.92 6.44
C ILE A 199 -9.29 -8.98 7.94
N ILE A 200 -9.31 -10.17 8.50
CA ILE A 200 -9.54 -10.38 9.93
C ILE A 200 -8.42 -9.75 10.75
N SER A 201 -7.16 -9.90 10.34
CA SER A 201 -6.03 -9.28 11.02
C SER A 201 -6.11 -7.75 11.05
N LEU A 202 -6.59 -7.13 9.98
CA LEU A 202 -6.86 -5.69 9.94
C LEU A 202 -7.99 -5.29 10.90
N CYS A 203 -9.03 -6.11 11.04
CA CYS A 203 -10.15 -5.83 11.92
C CYS A 203 -9.81 -5.90 13.41
N ASP A 204 -8.86 -6.76 13.80
CA ASP A 204 -8.54 -7.00 15.21
C ASP A 204 -7.77 -5.85 15.86
N ARG A 205 -7.01 -5.09 15.09
CA ARG A 205 -6.08 -4.09 15.59
C ARG A 205 -6.46 -2.66 15.27
N TYR A 206 -7.29 -2.43 14.24
CA TYR A 206 -7.55 -1.08 13.75
C TYR A 206 -8.98 -0.60 13.99
N ASN A 207 -9.09 0.46 14.77
CA ASN A 207 -10.29 1.26 14.81
C ASN A 207 -10.16 2.58 14.00
N GLN A 208 -9.03 2.80 13.33
CA GLN A 208 -8.70 4.06 12.63
C GLN A 208 -8.72 3.94 11.11
N LEU A 209 -8.90 2.73 10.54
CA LEU A 209 -8.98 2.54 9.10
C LEU A 209 -10.22 3.26 8.52
N GLU A 210 -9.95 4.15 7.58
CA GLU A 210 -10.94 4.97 6.88
C GLU A 210 -11.18 4.50 5.45
N ARG A 211 -10.14 3.95 4.79
CA ARG A 211 -10.24 3.51 3.39
C ARG A 211 -9.47 2.22 3.13
N ILE A 212 -10.12 1.29 2.45
CA ILE A 212 -9.55 0.01 2.05
C ILE A 212 -9.90 -0.25 0.58
N HIS A 213 -8.89 -0.60 -0.22
CA HIS A 213 -9.05 -0.96 -1.62
C HIS A 213 -8.64 -2.41 -1.83
N LEU A 214 -9.60 -3.29 -2.12
CA LEU A 214 -9.46 -4.74 -2.28
C LEU A 214 -9.91 -5.22 -3.66
N SER A 215 -10.11 -4.31 -4.61
CA SER A 215 -10.59 -4.69 -5.94
C SER A 215 -9.71 -5.76 -6.57
N TYR A 216 -10.33 -6.79 -7.15
CA TYR A 216 -9.67 -7.94 -7.78
C TYR A 216 -8.85 -8.82 -6.81
N CYS A 217 -9.16 -8.83 -5.53
CA CYS A 217 -8.63 -9.78 -4.55
C CYS A 217 -9.62 -10.95 -4.40
N GLU A 218 -9.56 -11.93 -5.29
CA GLU A 218 -10.60 -12.94 -5.49
C GLU A 218 -10.73 -13.97 -4.36
N LYS A 219 -9.72 -14.08 -3.48
CA LYS A 219 -9.74 -14.98 -2.32
C LYS A 219 -10.46 -14.40 -1.09
N ILE A 220 -11.00 -13.18 -1.20
CA ILE A 220 -11.70 -12.51 -0.11
C ILE A 220 -13.19 -12.83 -0.21
N THR A 221 -13.76 -13.35 0.87
CA THR A 221 -15.17 -13.76 0.93
C THR A 221 -16.09 -12.64 1.43
N VAL A 222 -17.39 -12.85 1.21
CA VAL A 222 -18.44 -11.97 1.75
C VAL A 222 -18.43 -11.98 3.28
N ASP A 223 -18.12 -13.11 3.91
CA ASP A 223 -18.10 -13.24 5.37
C ASP A 223 -16.95 -12.41 5.98
N ALA A 224 -15.77 -12.41 5.37
CA ALA A 224 -14.68 -11.54 5.82
C ALA A 224 -15.04 -10.06 5.70
N ILE A 225 -15.74 -9.66 4.63
CA ILE A 225 -16.20 -8.27 4.46
C ILE A 225 -17.33 -7.94 5.45
N HIS A 226 -18.21 -8.87 5.78
CA HIS A 226 -19.17 -8.68 6.86
C HIS A 226 -18.48 -8.36 8.20
N VAL A 227 -17.46 -9.14 8.57
CA VAL A 227 -16.64 -8.86 9.78
C VAL A 227 -15.98 -7.49 9.68
N LEU A 228 -15.41 -7.16 8.52
CA LEU A 228 -14.73 -5.88 8.29
C LEU A 228 -15.65 -4.67 8.49
N VAL A 229 -16.81 -4.66 7.83
CA VAL A 229 -17.74 -3.51 7.94
C VAL A 229 -18.38 -3.42 9.31
N SER A 230 -18.57 -4.55 10.00
CA SER A 230 -19.12 -4.62 11.35
C SER A 230 -18.14 -4.07 12.40
N ARG A 231 -16.85 -4.38 12.28
CA ARG A 231 -15.81 -3.97 13.24
C ARG A 231 -15.23 -2.58 12.99
N LEU A 232 -15.03 -2.21 11.72
CA LEU A 232 -14.38 -0.94 11.37
C LEU A 232 -15.38 0.22 11.25
N GLN A 233 -15.78 0.78 12.38
CA GLN A 233 -16.80 1.84 12.44
C GLN A 233 -16.39 3.16 11.76
N LYS A 234 -15.08 3.43 11.59
CA LYS A 234 -14.55 4.62 10.90
C LYS A 234 -14.36 4.43 9.40
N LEU A 235 -14.70 3.24 8.87
CA LEU A 235 -14.59 2.97 7.45
C LEU A 235 -15.56 3.85 6.66
N THR A 236 -15.04 4.62 5.73
CA THR A 236 -15.77 5.54 4.85
C THR A 236 -15.65 5.18 3.39
N HIS A 237 -14.73 4.28 3.03
CA HIS A 237 -14.51 3.88 1.65
C HIS A 237 -14.03 2.42 1.57
N LEU A 238 -14.73 1.62 0.78
CA LEU A 238 -14.40 0.22 0.52
C LEU A 238 -14.56 -0.07 -0.97
N SER A 239 -13.50 -0.54 -1.61
CA SER A 239 -13.52 -0.90 -3.04
C SER A 239 -13.35 -2.41 -3.20
N LEU A 240 -14.34 -3.05 -3.84
CA LEU A 240 -14.44 -4.51 -4.07
C LEU A 240 -14.71 -4.83 -5.54
N SER A 241 -14.40 -3.91 -6.46
CA SER A 241 -14.62 -4.11 -7.90
C SER A 241 -13.88 -5.36 -8.39
N GLY A 242 -14.51 -6.10 -9.30
CA GLY A 242 -13.92 -7.29 -9.90
C GLY A 242 -13.96 -8.55 -9.03
N ILE A 243 -14.53 -8.52 -7.83
CA ILE A 243 -14.78 -9.71 -7.01
C ILE A 243 -16.21 -10.20 -7.31
N PRO A 244 -16.37 -11.44 -7.84
CA PRO A 244 -17.69 -11.93 -8.32
C PRO A 244 -18.78 -11.91 -7.26
N ASP A 245 -18.50 -12.30 -6.03
CA ASP A 245 -19.46 -12.43 -4.94
C ASP A 245 -20.13 -11.11 -4.55
N PHE A 246 -19.51 -9.97 -4.88
CA PHE A 246 -20.06 -8.65 -4.60
C PHE A 246 -20.86 -8.05 -5.77
N ARG A 247 -21.07 -8.81 -6.87
CA ARG A 247 -21.94 -8.38 -7.99
C ARG A 247 -23.43 -8.61 -7.74
N ARG A 248 -23.81 -9.15 -6.59
CA ARG A 248 -25.20 -9.38 -6.23
C ARG A 248 -26.01 -8.09 -6.25
N PRO A 249 -27.19 -8.05 -6.87
CA PRO A 249 -28.02 -6.84 -6.95
C PRO A 249 -28.33 -6.23 -5.57
N GLU A 250 -28.48 -7.08 -4.54
CA GLU A 250 -28.76 -6.68 -3.17
C GLU A 250 -27.63 -5.83 -2.57
N LEU A 251 -26.39 -6.04 -2.99
CA LEU A 251 -25.24 -5.27 -2.55
C LEU A 251 -25.00 -4.05 -3.45
N GLN A 252 -25.26 -4.19 -4.76
CA GLN A 252 -25.01 -3.12 -5.73
C GLN A 252 -25.83 -1.85 -5.46
N LYS A 253 -27.01 -1.96 -4.86
CA LYS A 253 -27.85 -0.81 -4.49
C LYS A 253 -27.18 0.16 -3.49
N PHE A 254 -26.17 -0.29 -2.76
CA PHE A 254 -25.39 0.54 -1.83
C PHE A 254 -24.12 1.10 -2.44
N CYS A 255 -23.74 0.65 -3.65
CA CYS A 255 -22.57 1.17 -4.35
C CYS A 255 -22.82 2.63 -4.81
N ARG A 256 -21.75 3.42 -4.79
CA ARG A 256 -21.79 4.70 -5.48
C ARG A 256 -21.90 4.47 -6.99
N PRO A 257 -22.49 5.41 -7.75
CA PRO A 257 -22.52 5.29 -9.20
C PRO A 257 -21.10 5.26 -9.79
N PRO A 258 -20.88 4.44 -10.84
CA PRO A 258 -19.60 4.44 -11.53
C PRO A 258 -19.37 5.79 -12.24
N PRO A 259 -18.13 6.17 -12.47
CA PRO A 259 -17.76 7.33 -13.26
C PRO A 259 -18.39 7.31 -14.65
N LYS A 260 -18.74 8.49 -15.17
CA LYS A 260 -19.34 8.61 -16.50
C LYS A 260 -18.40 8.14 -17.62
N GLU A 261 -17.11 8.30 -17.40
CA GLU A 261 -16.03 7.96 -18.34
C GLU A 261 -15.69 6.46 -18.38
N PHE A 262 -16.31 5.64 -17.51
CA PHE A 262 -16.06 4.21 -17.49
C PHE A 262 -16.70 3.53 -18.70
N SER A 263 -15.96 2.59 -19.31
CA SER A 263 -16.49 1.68 -20.30
C SER A 263 -17.53 0.74 -19.69
N ASP A 264 -18.36 0.12 -20.52
CA ASP A 264 -19.41 -0.81 -20.04
C ASP A 264 -18.81 -1.97 -19.24
N HIS A 265 -17.66 -2.50 -19.66
CA HIS A 265 -16.96 -3.52 -18.90
C HIS A 265 -16.52 -3.03 -17.51
N GLN A 266 -15.97 -1.82 -17.43
CA GLN A 266 -15.59 -1.22 -16.13
C GLN A 266 -16.80 -0.98 -15.24
N ARG A 267 -17.95 -0.59 -15.81
CA ARG A 267 -19.21 -0.40 -15.08
C ARG A 267 -19.75 -1.71 -14.54
N GLN A 268 -19.69 -2.79 -15.32
CA GLN A 268 -20.17 -4.13 -14.93
C GLN A 268 -19.43 -4.70 -13.72
N VAL A 269 -18.12 -4.41 -13.59
CA VAL A 269 -17.31 -4.90 -12.48
C VAL A 269 -17.21 -3.92 -11.31
N PHE A 270 -17.78 -2.72 -11.47
CA PHE A 270 -17.64 -1.66 -10.49
C PHE A 270 -18.42 -1.98 -9.22
N CYS A 271 -17.71 -1.98 -8.08
CA CYS A 271 -18.27 -2.20 -6.77
C CYS A 271 -17.49 -1.37 -5.74
N VAL A 272 -17.98 -0.17 -5.46
CA VAL A 272 -17.33 0.75 -4.52
C VAL A 272 -18.37 1.36 -3.60
N PHE A 273 -18.19 1.16 -2.31
CA PHE A 273 -19.02 1.70 -1.26
C PHE A 273 -18.35 2.93 -0.65
N SER A 274 -19.09 4.01 -0.43
CA SER A 274 -18.55 5.22 0.17
C SER A 274 -19.60 6.01 0.94
N GLY A 275 -19.17 6.70 2.00
CA GLY A 275 -20.05 7.53 2.83
C GLY A 275 -21.25 6.77 3.37
N LYS A 276 -22.47 7.25 3.05
CA LYS A 276 -23.72 6.60 3.45
C LYS A 276 -23.82 5.15 2.98
N GLY A 277 -23.34 4.83 1.76
CA GLY A 277 -23.38 3.47 1.23
C GLY A 277 -22.61 2.45 2.07
N ILE A 278 -21.54 2.84 2.79
CA ILE A 278 -20.87 1.95 3.77
C ILE A 278 -21.77 1.66 4.96
N HIS A 279 -22.47 2.66 5.45
CA HIS A 279 -23.38 2.52 6.59
C HIS A 279 -24.57 1.61 6.23
N ASP A 280 -25.16 1.85 5.06
CA ASP A 280 -26.29 1.07 4.59
C ASP A 280 -25.90 -0.39 4.28
N LEU A 281 -24.69 -0.61 3.70
CA LEU A 281 -24.11 -1.94 3.52
C LEU A 281 -23.92 -2.67 4.86
N ARG A 282 -23.39 -1.97 5.86
CA ARG A 282 -23.18 -2.54 7.21
C ARG A 282 -24.49 -3.05 7.80
N ASN A 283 -25.53 -2.22 7.80
CA ASN A 283 -26.83 -2.58 8.34
C ASN A 283 -27.42 -3.80 7.59
N PHE A 284 -27.37 -3.79 6.27
CA PHE A 284 -27.84 -4.89 5.44
C PHE A 284 -27.11 -6.21 5.74
N MET A 285 -25.78 -6.18 5.82
CA MET A 285 -24.99 -7.38 6.07
C MET A 285 -25.21 -7.95 7.47
N VAL A 286 -25.38 -7.10 8.48
CA VAL A 286 -25.75 -7.54 9.83
C VAL A 286 -27.13 -8.20 9.83
N GLU A 287 -28.14 -7.59 9.20
CA GLU A 287 -29.47 -8.15 9.09
C GLU A 287 -29.49 -9.47 8.29
N GLU A 288 -28.74 -9.57 7.20
CA GLU A 288 -28.60 -10.80 6.41
C GLU A 288 -27.97 -11.91 7.23
N TYR A 289 -26.92 -11.59 7.99
CA TYR A 289 -26.25 -12.56 8.86
C TYR A 289 -27.19 -13.08 9.96
N GLU A 290 -27.90 -12.20 10.64
CA GLU A 290 -28.86 -12.57 11.70
C GLU A 290 -30.05 -13.37 11.13
N ARG A 291 -30.45 -13.10 9.89
CA ARG A 291 -31.50 -13.90 9.21
C ARG A 291 -31.00 -15.30 8.89
N LYS A 292 -29.80 -15.45 8.36
CA LYS A 292 -29.18 -16.76 8.09
C LYS A 292 -29.01 -17.56 9.38
N LYS A 293 -28.55 -16.92 10.44
CA LYS A 293 -28.41 -17.57 11.75
C LYS A 293 -29.75 -18.11 12.27
N ARG A 294 -30.82 -17.35 12.13
CA ARG A 294 -32.18 -17.78 12.52
C ARG A 294 -32.66 -18.96 11.66
N SER A 295 -32.47 -18.96 10.34
CA SER A 295 -32.91 -20.08 9.49
C SER A 295 -32.22 -21.39 9.83
N ILE A 296 -30.94 -21.38 10.13
CA ILE A 296 -30.19 -22.57 10.57
C ILE A 296 -30.78 -23.11 11.89
N PHE A 297 -31.10 -22.21 12.84
CA PHE A 297 -31.72 -22.62 14.11
C PHE A 297 -33.10 -23.28 13.96
N PHE A 298 -33.89 -22.87 12.95
CA PHE A 298 -35.22 -23.44 12.68
C PHE A 298 -35.14 -24.74 11.88
N GLU A 299 -34.12 -24.98 11.07
CA GLU A 299 -33.92 -26.24 10.35
C GLU A 299 -33.50 -27.38 11.30
N ASP A 300 -32.70 -27.08 12.33
CA ASP A 300 -32.32 -28.06 13.36
C ASP A 300 -33.49 -28.44 14.31
N TYR A 301 -34.56 -27.67 14.32
CA TYR A 301 -35.76 -27.89 15.17
C TYR A 301 -37.00 -28.32 14.40
N SER A 302 -36.90 -28.82 13.16
CA SER A 302 -38.05 -29.44 12.51
C SER A 302 -38.33 -30.80 13.17
N PRO A 303 -39.51 -31.01 13.77
CA PRO A 303 -39.85 -32.27 14.45
C PRO A 303 -40.21 -33.34 13.41
N THR A 304 -39.22 -34.01 12.88
CA THR A 304 -39.42 -35.22 12.11
C THR A 304 -38.96 -36.42 12.93
N SER A 305 -39.93 -37.23 13.31
CA SER A 305 -39.84 -38.54 13.97
C SER A 305 -39.55 -38.56 15.47
N ILE A 306 -40.65 -38.51 16.25
CA ILE A 306 -40.70 -39.19 17.53
C ILE A 306 -40.46 -40.69 17.26
N ASN A 307 -39.28 -41.19 17.61
CA ASN A 307 -39.07 -42.58 17.94
C ASN A 307 -38.29 -42.69 19.23
N ASN A 308 -38.91 -43.42 20.14
CA ASN A 308 -38.51 -43.69 21.51
C ASN A 308 -37.05 -44.17 21.64
N GLY A 309 -36.31 -43.61 22.56
CA GLY A 309 -35.03 -44.12 23.01
C GLY A 309 -34.34 -43.17 23.95
N ASN A 310 -34.31 -43.54 25.23
CA ASN A 310 -33.57 -42.83 26.28
C ASN A 310 -32.12 -42.62 25.88
N ASP A 311 -31.64 -41.37 25.96
CA ASP A 311 -30.31 -41.06 26.49
C ASP A 311 -30.23 -39.57 26.74
N HIS A 312 -30.06 -39.22 27.99
CA HIS A 312 -29.71 -37.87 28.46
C HIS A 312 -28.23 -37.63 28.30
N ASP A 313 -27.89 -36.34 28.11
CA ASP A 313 -26.57 -35.74 28.12
C ASP A 313 -25.74 -35.81 26.82
N TYR A 314 -25.49 -34.64 26.30
CA TYR A 314 -24.50 -34.09 25.41
C TYR A 314 -25.07 -33.24 24.26
N LEU A 315 -25.53 -32.02 24.54
CA LEU A 315 -25.76 -31.02 23.46
C LEU A 315 -25.67 -29.57 24.00
N PHE A 316 -24.44 -29.14 24.23
CA PHE A 316 -24.17 -27.71 24.28
C PHE A 316 -22.72 -27.51 23.85
N ASN A 317 -22.45 -27.36 22.54
CA ASN A 317 -21.25 -26.71 22.01
C ASN A 317 -21.05 -27.00 20.50
N SER A 318 -21.77 -26.37 19.60
CA SER A 318 -21.29 -26.37 18.20
C SER A 318 -21.82 -25.30 17.26
N SER A 319 -22.23 -24.14 17.70
CA SER A 319 -22.65 -23.08 16.77
C SER A 319 -21.98 -21.72 16.91
N ASN A 320 -20.88 -21.64 17.66
CA ASN A 320 -20.11 -20.40 17.80
C ASN A 320 -18.75 -20.42 17.07
N ASN A 321 -18.51 -21.45 16.22
CA ASN A 321 -17.14 -21.81 15.85
C ASN A 321 -16.56 -21.11 14.62
N ASN A 322 -17.33 -20.58 13.65
CA ASN A 322 -16.68 -20.13 12.42
C ASN A 322 -15.87 -18.84 12.56
N ALA A 323 -16.37 -17.80 13.21
CA ALA A 323 -15.58 -16.58 13.41
C ALA A 323 -14.54 -16.73 14.53
N ASN A 324 -14.89 -17.46 15.61
CA ASN A 324 -13.95 -17.72 16.69
C ASN A 324 -12.91 -18.81 16.32
N ASP A 325 -13.25 -19.81 15.50
CA ASP A 325 -12.32 -20.81 15.00
C ASP A 325 -11.29 -20.20 14.03
N LEU A 326 -11.70 -19.28 13.16
CA LEU A 326 -10.79 -18.46 12.37
C LEU A 326 -9.86 -17.61 13.26
N LEU A 327 -10.39 -17.00 14.32
CA LEU A 327 -9.62 -16.22 15.26
C LEU A 327 -8.64 -17.09 16.09
N GLN A 328 -9.06 -18.30 16.51
CA GLN A 328 -8.19 -19.26 17.21
C GLN A 328 -7.07 -19.78 16.30
N ARG A 329 -7.33 -20.08 15.04
CA ARG A 329 -6.30 -20.50 14.07
C ARG A 329 -5.23 -19.42 13.85
N ILE A 330 -5.60 -18.16 13.92
CA ILE A 330 -4.63 -17.04 13.82
C ILE A 330 -3.82 -16.87 15.11
N SER A 331 -4.44 -17.08 16.27
CA SER A 331 -3.77 -16.94 17.58
C SER A 331 -2.86 -18.13 17.93
N SER A 332 -3.09 -19.30 17.37
CA SER A 332 -2.35 -20.53 17.62
C SER A 332 -1.22 -20.83 16.63
N SER A 333 -0.99 -19.95 15.63
CA SER A 333 0.17 -20.08 14.76
C SER A 333 1.46 -19.86 15.57
N PRO A 334 2.37 -20.85 15.68
CA PRO A 334 3.59 -20.68 16.41
C PRO A 334 4.44 -19.61 15.73
N SER A 335 4.74 -18.55 16.47
CA SER A 335 5.77 -17.60 16.10
C SER A 335 7.08 -18.35 15.93
N ARG A 336 7.45 -18.69 14.68
CA ARG A 336 8.82 -19.11 14.40
C ARG A 336 9.72 -17.95 14.78
N SER A 337 10.41 -18.09 15.87
CA SER A 337 11.52 -17.23 16.23
C SER A 337 12.59 -17.36 15.13
N ILE A 338 12.63 -16.39 14.25
CA ILE A 338 13.78 -16.19 13.36
C ILE A 338 14.89 -15.67 14.28
N ASN A 339 15.94 -16.48 14.48
CA ASN A 339 17.09 -16.13 15.28
C ASN A 339 17.70 -14.81 14.77
N ASP A 340 17.82 -13.85 15.66
CA ASP A 340 18.24 -12.46 15.44
C ASP A 340 19.72 -12.28 15.06
N SER A 341 20.45 -13.34 14.72
CA SER A 341 21.91 -13.28 14.54
C SER A 341 22.39 -12.76 13.16
N SER A 342 21.49 -12.55 12.18
CA SER A 342 21.89 -12.07 10.84
C SER A 342 21.59 -10.58 10.56
N PHE A 343 20.96 -9.88 11.49
CA PHE A 343 20.52 -8.48 11.27
C PHE A 343 21.39 -7.42 11.97
N GLY A 344 22.40 -7.82 12.74
CA GLY A 344 23.23 -6.91 13.57
C GLY A 344 24.09 -5.90 12.80
N ASN A 345 24.32 -6.08 11.50
CA ASN A 345 25.27 -5.27 10.75
C ASN A 345 24.65 -4.24 9.78
N LEU A 346 23.33 -4.01 9.83
CA LEU A 346 22.63 -3.10 8.90
C LEU A 346 22.08 -1.82 9.53
N LEU A 347 22.17 -1.67 10.84
CA LEU A 347 21.66 -0.49 11.54
C LEU A 347 22.76 0.11 12.43
N ASP A 348 23.31 1.24 12.01
CA ASP A 348 24.13 2.10 12.86
C ASP A 348 23.18 2.84 13.83
N GLU A 349 23.39 2.67 15.14
CA GLU A 349 22.46 3.14 16.19
C GLU A 349 22.24 4.67 16.22
N ASN A 350 23.01 5.43 15.46
CA ASN A 350 22.97 6.89 15.48
C ASN A 350 21.92 7.53 14.54
N ASP A 351 21.27 6.73 13.66
CA ASP A 351 20.39 7.27 12.60
C ASP A 351 18.91 7.40 13.00
N VAL A 352 18.53 7.08 14.24
CA VAL A 352 17.09 6.87 14.63
C VAL A 352 16.35 8.16 15.00
N ARG A 353 16.94 9.34 14.99
CA ARG A 353 16.25 10.55 15.51
C ARG A 353 15.93 11.60 14.44
N ARG A 354 14.64 11.80 14.22
CA ARG A 354 13.85 12.96 13.74
C ARG A 354 13.11 12.85 12.39
N GLY A 355 11.80 13.07 12.44
CA GLY A 355 10.91 13.12 11.32
C GLY A 355 9.62 13.91 11.42
N ARG A 356 8.80 14.01 10.50
CA ARG A 356 7.35 14.36 10.25
C ARG A 356 7.15 15.12 8.93
N HIS A 357 6.15 15.07 8.20
CA HIS A 357 4.75 14.84 7.91
C HIS A 357 4.35 15.06 6.43
N ASN A 358 3.45 14.26 5.89
CA ASN A 358 2.22 14.28 5.05
C ASN A 358 2.17 14.99 3.68
N ARG A 359 1.59 14.40 2.71
CA ARG A 359 0.37 13.94 2.03
C ARG A 359 0.68 13.61 0.58
N LEU A 360 0.18 12.74 -0.05
CA LEU A 360 -0.88 11.97 -0.66
C LEU A 360 -0.75 11.88 -2.18
N LEU A 361 -0.97 10.84 -2.87
CA LEU A 361 -2.08 10.22 -3.56
C LEU A 361 -1.66 9.30 -4.71
N GLY A 362 -2.44 8.26 -4.94
CA GLY A 362 -2.20 7.15 -5.79
C GLY A 362 -2.77 7.19 -7.20
N ALA A 363 -2.42 6.22 -8.01
CA ALA A 363 -3.06 5.98 -9.30
C ALA A 363 -3.13 4.47 -9.59
N LEU A 364 -4.30 4.00 -9.98
CA LEU A 364 -4.53 2.65 -10.47
C LEU A 364 -4.64 2.66 -11.99
N GLY A 365 -3.67 2.07 -12.69
CA GLY A 365 -3.75 1.84 -14.12
C GLY A 365 -4.03 0.37 -14.41
N LEU A 366 -5.09 0.09 -15.14
CA LEU A 366 -5.39 -1.22 -15.69
C LEU A 366 -4.57 -1.42 -16.96
N SER A 367 -3.57 -2.27 -16.94
CA SER A 367 -2.94 -2.80 -18.15
C SER A 367 -3.09 -4.31 -18.17
N SER A 368 -3.78 -4.84 -19.17
CA SER A 368 -3.82 -6.26 -19.48
C SER A 368 -2.45 -6.72 -19.98
N THR A 369 -1.92 -7.78 -19.39
CA THR A 369 -0.81 -8.54 -19.98
C THR A 369 -1.36 -9.39 -21.11
N SER A 370 -1.01 -9.08 -22.36
CA SER A 370 -1.09 -10.01 -23.49
C SER A 370 0.21 -9.93 -24.25
N SER A 371 0.74 -11.11 -24.57
CA SER A 371 1.93 -11.34 -25.41
C SER A 371 1.78 -10.74 -26.81
N PRO A 372 2.86 -10.47 -27.53
CA PRO A 372 2.81 -9.61 -28.70
C PRO A 372 2.27 -10.34 -29.93
N THR A 373 1.16 -9.90 -30.44
CA THR A 373 0.81 -10.05 -31.85
C THR A 373 0.55 -8.66 -32.42
N ASN A 374 1.31 -8.30 -33.42
CA ASN A 374 1.16 -7.10 -34.22
C ASN A 374 -0.25 -6.94 -34.78
N ILE A 375 -0.90 -5.80 -34.42
CA ILE A 375 -1.85 -5.12 -35.32
C ILE A 375 -1.96 -3.66 -34.86
N ASN A 376 -1.83 -2.72 -35.81
CA ASN A 376 -2.03 -1.28 -35.66
C ASN A 376 -3.43 -0.93 -35.14
N SER A 377 -3.52 -0.17 -34.06
CA SER A 377 -4.63 0.76 -33.84
C SER A 377 -4.21 1.86 -32.85
N ASN A 378 -3.84 2.98 -33.39
CA ASN A 378 -3.69 4.26 -32.69
C ASN A 378 -5.05 4.85 -32.43
N SER A 379 -5.32 5.29 -31.22
CA SER A 379 -6.08 6.47 -30.81
C SER A 379 -6.78 6.36 -29.45
N ASP A 380 -7.27 5.17 -29.03
CA ASP A 380 -8.12 5.08 -27.85
C ASP A 380 -7.37 4.95 -26.50
N ASP A 381 -6.08 4.62 -26.53
CA ASP A 381 -5.28 4.38 -25.34
C ASP A 381 -4.83 5.68 -24.62
N GLN A 382 -4.83 6.81 -25.31
CA GLN A 382 -4.46 8.10 -24.71
C GLN A 382 -5.57 8.76 -23.89
N LEU A 383 -6.82 8.54 -24.25
CA LEU A 383 -7.99 9.10 -23.53
C LEU A 383 -8.21 8.39 -22.18
N ASN A 384 -7.97 7.09 -22.13
CA ASN A 384 -8.10 6.30 -20.88
C ASN A 384 -7.06 6.67 -19.81
N ARG A 385 -5.89 7.15 -20.22
CA ARG A 385 -4.81 7.53 -19.27
C ARG A 385 -5.05 8.87 -18.58
N ARG A 386 -5.85 9.76 -19.14
CA ARG A 386 -6.14 11.09 -18.56
C ARG A 386 -7.18 11.06 -17.43
N ASN A 387 -8.12 10.14 -17.49
CA ASN A 387 -9.30 10.18 -16.62
C ASN A 387 -9.13 9.47 -15.27
N ILE A 388 -8.14 8.62 -15.10
CA ILE A 388 -7.93 7.85 -13.87
C ILE A 388 -7.32 8.68 -12.73
N ASN A 389 -6.56 9.73 -13.06
CA ASN A 389 -5.95 10.61 -12.05
C ASN A 389 -6.95 11.53 -11.31
N THR A 390 -8.15 11.73 -11.85
CA THR A 390 -9.15 12.66 -11.29
C THR A 390 -9.97 12.05 -10.16
N TYR A 391 -9.97 10.73 -10.01
CA TYR A 391 -10.85 10.01 -9.08
C TYR A 391 -10.35 9.87 -7.66
N TYR A 392 -9.06 10.05 -7.45
CA TYR A 392 -8.47 9.91 -6.11
C TYR A 392 -8.30 11.25 -5.36
N ASN A 393 -8.65 12.36 -5.99
CA ASN A 393 -8.53 13.73 -5.43
C ASN A 393 -9.83 14.32 -4.87
N ARG A 394 -10.93 13.57 -4.84
CA ARG A 394 -12.20 14.05 -4.24
C ARG A 394 -12.67 13.13 -3.11
#